data_c0bde15f68bcc5996de5a3e47454a83a
#
_entry.id   c0bde15f68bcc5996de5a3e47454a83a
#
_cell.length_a   1.000
_cell.length_b   1.000
_cell.length_c   1.000
_cell.angle_alpha   90.00
_cell.angle_beta   90.00
_cell.angle_gamma   90.00
#
_symmetry.space_group_name_H-M   'P 1'
#
loop_
_entity.id
_entity.type
_entity.pdbx_description
1 polymer ?
#
loop_
_entity_poly.entity_id
_entity_poly.type
_entity_poly.pdbx_seq_one_letter_code
_entity_poly.pdbx_strand_id
1 'polypeptide(L)'
;MVHTQDIIDKYKLFWQYPAITEKQFYLQEKDNALYFGLPWATIKDKRYNHSLIFNIVRHLVNKDHKYYTCCQHISYKMFIPLWKALNITKVYISHKQVGIDYIDGIELLPCPLFAVNFETKEYNKDFENIDFINVERPILYSFIGGYQPRDYMSNIRKHIFDMI
;
A
#
# COMPACT_ATOMS: atom_id res chain seq x y z
N MET A 1 -23.07 4.60 3.62
CA MET A 1 -21.82 3.98 4.11
C MET A 1 -21.29 3.09 3.01
N VAL A 2 -20.01 3.16 2.66
CA VAL A 2 -19.40 2.29 1.65
C VAL A 2 -18.97 0.99 2.32
N HIS A 3 -19.71 -0.08 2.11
CA HIS A 3 -19.36 -1.39 2.65
C HIS A 3 -18.65 -2.22 1.59
N THR A 4 -17.32 -2.13 1.54
CA THR A 4 -16.51 -2.92 0.60
C THR A 4 -16.28 -4.35 1.09
N GLN A 5 -16.57 -4.69 2.36
CA GLN A 5 -16.37 -6.03 2.90
C GLN A 5 -17.15 -7.10 2.11
N ASP A 6 -18.42 -6.83 1.79
CA ASP A 6 -19.24 -7.77 1.01
C ASP A 6 -18.64 -8.05 -0.37
N ILE A 7 -17.98 -7.05 -0.96
CA ILE A 7 -17.27 -7.20 -2.23
C ILE A 7 -16.02 -8.05 -2.04
N ILE A 8 -15.24 -7.77 -1.00
CA ILE A 8 -14.02 -8.52 -0.67
C ILE A 8 -14.36 -10.00 -0.49
N ASP A 9 -15.41 -10.30 0.28
CA ASP A 9 -15.84 -11.68 0.58
C ASP A 9 -16.41 -12.38 -0.65
N LYS A 10 -17.33 -11.72 -1.36
CA LYS A 10 -17.98 -12.27 -2.55
C LYS A 10 -17.00 -12.64 -3.66
N TYR A 11 -15.99 -11.80 -3.88
CA TYR A 11 -14.98 -12.00 -4.93
C TYR A 11 -13.71 -12.64 -4.40
N LYS A 12 -13.69 -13.08 -3.14
CA LYS A 12 -12.55 -13.73 -2.48
C LYS A 12 -11.26 -12.93 -2.63
N LEU A 13 -11.38 -11.61 -2.54
CA LEU A 13 -10.21 -10.73 -2.49
C LEU A 13 -9.55 -10.91 -1.13
N PHE A 14 -8.23 -10.83 -1.08
CA PHE A 14 -7.49 -11.01 0.15
C PHE A 14 -6.48 -9.88 0.35
N TRP A 15 -6.16 -9.59 1.60
CA TRP A 15 -5.12 -8.64 1.95
C TRP A 15 -3.75 -9.26 1.74
N GLN A 16 -2.82 -8.50 1.15
CA GLN A 16 -1.46 -8.99 0.92
C GLN A 16 -0.71 -9.25 2.22
N TYR A 17 0.28 -10.11 2.11
CA TYR A 17 1.26 -10.51 3.10
C TYR A 17 2.64 -10.54 2.43
N PRO A 18 3.75 -10.16 3.10
CA PRO A 18 3.89 -9.74 4.50
C PRO A 18 3.67 -8.25 4.75
N ALA A 19 3.43 -7.44 3.72
CA ALA A 19 3.05 -6.04 3.87
C ALA A 19 1.53 -5.94 4.09
N ILE A 20 1.10 -5.35 5.20
CA ILE A 20 -0.28 -5.35 5.67
C ILE A 20 -0.88 -3.94 5.85
N THR A 21 -0.27 -2.92 5.26
CA THR A 21 -0.70 -1.52 5.42
C THR A 21 -2.16 -1.30 5.01
N GLU A 22 -2.57 -1.81 3.84
CA GLU A 22 -3.96 -1.69 3.37
C GLU A 22 -4.94 -2.37 4.33
N LYS A 23 -4.58 -3.54 4.87
CA LYS A 23 -5.38 -4.27 5.86
C LYS A 23 -5.52 -3.47 7.16
N GLN A 24 -4.41 -2.94 7.68
CA GLN A 24 -4.42 -2.14 8.92
C GLN A 24 -5.25 -0.87 8.75
N PHE A 25 -5.08 -0.19 7.62
CA PHE A 25 -5.87 0.99 7.29
C PHE A 25 -7.36 0.65 7.19
N TYR A 26 -7.69 -0.47 6.55
CA TYR A 26 -9.07 -0.95 6.45
C TYR A 26 -9.69 -1.23 7.81
N LEU A 27 -8.98 -1.93 8.70
CA LEU A 27 -9.49 -2.24 10.04
C LEU A 27 -9.77 -0.99 10.88
N GLN A 28 -9.00 0.08 10.67
CA GLN A 28 -9.18 1.35 11.37
C GLN A 28 -10.31 2.21 10.78
N GLU A 29 -10.49 2.19 9.46
CA GLU A 29 -11.32 3.14 8.73
C GLU A 29 -12.60 2.54 8.14
N LYS A 30 -12.82 1.23 8.22
CA LYS A 30 -13.94 0.52 7.56
C LYS A 30 -15.33 1.07 7.91
N ASP A 31 -15.48 1.68 9.07
CA ASP A 31 -16.74 2.26 9.55
C ASP A 31 -16.90 3.75 9.14
N ASN A 32 -15.89 4.34 8.49
CA ASN A 32 -15.95 5.69 7.95
C ASN A 32 -16.64 5.68 6.58
N ALA A 33 -17.73 6.46 6.46
CA ALA A 33 -18.55 6.51 5.26
C ALA A 33 -17.83 7.01 4.00
N LEU A 34 -16.69 7.70 4.16
CA LEU A 34 -15.90 8.24 3.05
C LEU A 34 -14.66 7.37 2.73
N TYR A 35 -14.40 6.32 3.51
CA TYR A 35 -13.31 5.41 3.23
C TYR A 35 -13.72 4.36 2.19
N PHE A 36 -12.94 4.27 1.12
CA PHE A 36 -13.13 3.29 0.07
C PHE A 36 -12.01 2.24 0.11
N GLY A 37 -12.17 1.22 0.95
CA GLY A 37 -11.14 0.22 1.23
C GLY A 37 -11.24 -0.99 0.31
N LEU A 38 -10.24 -1.18 -0.56
CA LEU A 38 -10.04 -2.40 -1.35
C LEU A 38 -8.58 -2.85 -1.23
N PRO A 39 -8.28 -4.15 -1.40
CA PRO A 39 -6.92 -4.66 -1.42
C PRO A 39 -6.24 -4.37 -2.77
N TRP A 40 -5.87 -3.10 -2.99
CA TRP A 40 -5.32 -2.59 -4.25
C TRP A 40 -4.07 -3.35 -4.68
N ALA A 41 -3.20 -3.67 -3.73
CA ALA A 41 -2.00 -4.44 -4.01
C ALA A 41 -2.31 -5.83 -4.56
N THR A 42 -3.29 -6.53 -3.99
CA THR A 42 -3.78 -7.81 -4.53
C THR A 42 -4.40 -7.64 -5.91
N ILE A 43 -5.22 -6.61 -6.09
CA ILE A 43 -5.85 -6.30 -7.39
C ILE A 43 -4.76 -6.13 -8.47
N LYS A 44 -3.66 -5.46 -8.14
CA LYS A 44 -2.54 -5.27 -9.05
C LYS A 44 -1.80 -6.58 -9.35
N ASP A 45 -1.38 -7.29 -8.32
CA ASP A 45 -0.50 -8.44 -8.47
C ASP A 45 -1.21 -9.64 -9.11
N LYS A 46 -2.50 -9.79 -8.85
CA LYS A 46 -3.35 -10.79 -9.52
C LYS A 46 -3.87 -10.33 -10.88
N ARG A 47 -3.47 -9.13 -11.33
CA ARG A 47 -3.81 -8.57 -12.64
C ARG A 47 -5.32 -8.49 -12.89
N TYR A 48 -6.11 -8.19 -11.87
CA TYR A 48 -7.54 -7.97 -12.05
C TYR A 48 -7.81 -6.82 -13.02
N ASN A 49 -8.77 -7.01 -13.91
CA ASN A 49 -9.18 -6.01 -14.85
C ASN A 49 -9.85 -4.83 -14.14
N HIS A 50 -9.33 -3.61 -14.33
CA HIS A 50 -9.83 -2.41 -13.66
C HIS A 50 -11.28 -2.07 -14.05
N SER A 51 -11.69 -2.34 -15.30
CA SER A 51 -13.08 -2.15 -15.71
C SER A 51 -14.02 -3.12 -15.01
N LEU A 52 -13.57 -4.36 -14.78
CA LEU A 52 -14.33 -5.32 -13.99
C LEU A 52 -14.47 -4.84 -12.54
N ILE A 53 -13.37 -4.42 -11.90
CA ILE A 53 -13.40 -3.87 -10.54
C ILE A 53 -14.36 -2.67 -10.47
N PHE A 54 -14.25 -1.72 -11.41
CA PHE A 54 -15.17 -0.58 -11.47
C PHE A 54 -16.65 -1.02 -11.53
N ASN A 55 -16.99 -1.95 -12.43
CA ASN A 55 -18.36 -2.43 -12.58
C ASN A 55 -18.90 -3.11 -11.30
N ILE A 56 -18.04 -3.80 -10.57
CA ILE A 56 -18.39 -4.46 -9.31
C ILE A 56 -18.70 -3.44 -8.21
N VAL A 57 -17.93 -2.34 -8.13
CA VAL A 57 -17.99 -1.43 -6.97
C VAL A 57 -18.71 -0.10 -7.24
N ARG A 58 -18.98 0.26 -8.50
CA ARG A 58 -19.55 1.58 -8.86
C ARG A 58 -20.89 1.89 -8.19
N HIS A 59 -21.66 0.86 -7.83
CA HIS A 59 -22.94 1.04 -7.15
C HIS A 59 -22.79 1.52 -5.70
N LEU A 60 -21.59 1.42 -5.11
CA LEU A 60 -21.26 1.92 -3.79
C LEU A 60 -20.91 3.43 -3.81
N VAL A 61 -20.68 3.99 -5.00
CA VAL A 61 -20.21 5.37 -5.15
C VAL A 61 -21.39 6.32 -5.17
N ASN A 62 -21.45 7.24 -4.20
CA ASN A 62 -22.28 8.43 -4.27
C ASN A 62 -21.46 9.55 -4.93
N LYS A 63 -21.98 10.15 -6.01
CA LYS A 63 -21.30 11.20 -6.77
C LYS A 63 -21.07 12.49 -5.99
N ASP A 64 -21.86 12.73 -4.95
CA ASP A 64 -21.75 13.92 -4.12
C ASP A 64 -20.66 13.78 -3.03
N HIS A 65 -20.13 12.57 -2.84
CA HIS A 65 -19.09 12.30 -1.86
C HIS A 65 -17.71 12.19 -2.53
N LYS A 66 -16.70 12.76 -1.87
CA LYS A 66 -15.29 12.56 -2.20
C LYS A 66 -14.73 11.51 -1.26
N TYR A 67 -14.20 10.44 -1.84
CA TYR A 67 -13.67 9.32 -1.08
C TYR A 67 -12.15 9.41 -0.91
N TYR A 68 -11.64 8.65 0.06
CA TYR A 68 -10.23 8.39 0.23
C TYR A 68 -9.96 6.90 0.38
N THR A 69 -8.72 6.51 0.14
CA THR A 69 -8.27 5.11 0.25
C THR A 69 -6.81 5.02 0.68
N CYS A 70 -6.34 3.81 0.93
CA CYS A 70 -4.93 3.51 1.18
C CYS A 70 -4.44 2.50 0.13
N CYS A 71 -3.22 2.73 -0.41
CA CYS A 71 -2.57 1.82 -1.34
C CYS A 71 -1.10 1.61 -0.98
N GLN A 72 -0.73 0.37 -0.71
CA GLN A 72 0.65 -0.01 -0.38
C GLN A 72 1.50 -0.41 -1.57
N HIS A 73 0.90 -0.52 -2.78
CA HIS A 73 1.62 -1.04 -3.94
C HIS A 73 2.47 0.04 -4.62
N ILE A 74 3.71 -0.31 -4.98
CA ILE A 74 4.67 0.58 -5.64
C ILE A 74 4.15 1.13 -6.99
N SER A 75 3.39 0.34 -7.74
CA SER A 75 2.80 0.73 -9.03
C SER A 75 1.44 1.44 -8.87
N TYR A 76 1.19 2.12 -7.77
CA TYR A 76 -0.09 2.78 -7.47
C TYR A 76 -0.60 3.72 -8.57
N LYS A 77 0.30 4.32 -9.35
CA LYS A 77 -0.07 5.26 -10.42
C LYS A 77 -1.01 4.67 -11.46
N MET A 78 -0.98 3.35 -11.65
CA MET A 78 -1.88 2.70 -12.60
C MET A 78 -3.34 2.69 -12.16
N PHE A 79 -3.63 2.93 -10.88
CA PHE A 79 -4.99 3.02 -10.36
C PHE A 79 -5.61 4.40 -10.51
N ILE A 80 -4.85 5.43 -10.88
CA ILE A 80 -5.32 6.81 -11.00
C ILE A 80 -6.63 6.92 -11.82
N PRO A 81 -6.75 6.32 -13.03
CA PRO A 81 -7.99 6.38 -13.79
C PRO A 81 -9.17 5.73 -13.06
N LEU A 82 -8.94 4.59 -12.39
CA LEU A 82 -9.96 3.89 -11.63
C LEU A 82 -10.39 4.71 -10.40
N TRP A 83 -9.43 5.25 -9.65
CA TRP A 83 -9.73 6.09 -8.49
C TRP A 83 -10.55 7.33 -8.86
N LYS A 84 -10.21 7.99 -9.97
CA LYS A 84 -11.02 9.13 -10.50
C LYS A 84 -12.44 8.69 -10.81
N ALA A 85 -12.62 7.55 -11.48
CA ALA A 85 -13.95 7.02 -11.81
C ALA A 85 -14.78 6.66 -10.57
N LEU A 86 -14.13 6.33 -9.45
CA LEU A 86 -14.75 6.04 -8.15
C LEU A 86 -14.88 7.28 -7.24
N ASN A 87 -14.58 8.47 -7.76
CA ASN A 87 -14.56 9.72 -7.00
C ASN A 87 -13.64 9.71 -5.77
N ILE A 88 -12.55 8.91 -5.83
CA ILE A 88 -11.48 8.91 -4.83
C ILE A 88 -10.55 10.08 -5.15
N THR A 89 -10.49 11.04 -4.22
CA THR A 89 -9.74 12.28 -4.39
C THR A 89 -8.53 12.39 -3.48
N LYS A 90 -8.37 11.43 -2.55
CA LYS A 90 -7.27 11.40 -1.59
C LYS A 90 -6.79 9.95 -1.40
N VAL A 91 -5.48 9.73 -1.48
CA VAL A 91 -4.90 8.39 -1.33
C VAL A 91 -3.68 8.42 -0.40
N TYR A 92 -3.70 7.55 0.61
CA TYR A 92 -2.56 7.29 1.46
C TYR A 92 -1.65 6.26 0.79
N ILE A 93 -0.38 6.63 0.57
CA ILE A 93 0.58 5.85 -0.22
C ILE A 93 1.82 5.52 0.61
N SER A 94 2.16 4.24 0.72
CA SER A 94 3.40 3.82 1.40
C SER A 94 4.68 4.14 0.58
N HIS A 95 4.54 4.37 -0.72
CA HIS A 95 5.63 4.69 -1.64
C HIS A 95 5.49 6.11 -2.22
N LYS A 96 5.02 7.06 -1.40
CA LYS A 96 4.90 8.46 -1.81
C LYS A 96 6.27 9.03 -2.18
N GLN A 97 6.35 9.64 -3.34
CA GLN A 97 7.55 10.35 -3.78
C GLN A 97 7.57 11.77 -3.20
N VAL A 98 8.74 12.20 -2.74
CA VAL A 98 8.94 13.58 -2.24
C VAL A 98 8.66 14.58 -3.37
N GLY A 99 7.93 15.64 -3.05
CA GLY A 99 7.57 16.70 -3.99
C GLY A 99 6.40 16.36 -4.94
N ILE A 100 5.80 15.16 -4.83
CA ILE A 100 4.62 14.80 -5.61
C ILE A 100 3.42 14.69 -4.65
N ASP A 101 2.71 15.78 -4.46
CA ASP A 101 1.56 15.85 -3.55
C ASP A 101 0.23 15.62 -4.27
N TYR A 102 0.19 15.79 -5.59
CA TYR A 102 -0.99 15.57 -6.42
C TYR A 102 -0.64 14.85 -7.72
N ILE A 103 -1.51 13.96 -8.17
CA ILE A 103 -1.50 13.40 -9.52
C ILE A 103 -2.94 13.44 -10.06
N ASP A 104 -3.14 14.09 -11.20
CA ASP A 104 -4.44 14.20 -11.88
C ASP A 104 -5.60 14.63 -10.97
N GLY A 105 -5.34 15.51 -10.01
CA GLY A 105 -6.32 16.04 -9.07
C GLY A 105 -6.54 15.15 -7.83
N ILE A 106 -5.83 14.04 -7.71
CA ILE A 106 -5.84 13.18 -6.50
C ILE A 106 -4.71 13.63 -5.57
N GLU A 107 -5.05 13.94 -4.33
CA GLU A 107 -4.10 14.23 -3.26
C GLU A 107 -3.40 12.94 -2.80
N LEU A 108 -2.05 12.99 -2.70
CA LEU A 108 -1.24 11.87 -2.22
C LEU A 108 -0.67 12.19 -0.84
N LEU A 109 -0.99 11.38 0.13
CA LEU A 109 -0.49 11.48 1.50
C LEU A 109 0.44 10.30 1.83
N PRO A 110 1.50 10.52 2.60
CA PRO A 110 2.35 9.42 3.04
C PRO A 110 1.63 8.58 4.10
N CYS A 111 1.88 7.27 4.08
CA CYS A 111 1.56 6.40 5.19
C CYS A 111 2.72 5.40 5.42
N PRO A 112 2.89 4.89 6.65
CA PRO A 112 3.91 3.89 6.92
C PRO A 112 3.61 2.58 6.21
N LEU A 113 4.66 1.81 5.91
CA LEU A 113 4.53 0.44 5.43
C LEU A 113 4.52 -0.50 6.64
N PHE A 114 3.35 -1.00 7.01
CA PHE A 114 3.22 -1.99 8.07
C PHE A 114 3.58 -3.38 7.56
N ALA A 115 4.43 -4.07 8.30
CA ALA A 115 4.73 -5.48 8.07
C ALA A 115 3.94 -6.37 9.05
N VAL A 116 3.89 -7.65 8.77
CA VAL A 116 3.11 -8.64 9.52
C VAL A 116 3.48 -8.72 11.01
N ASN A 117 4.70 -8.41 11.38
CA ASN A 117 5.14 -8.35 12.78
C ASN A 117 4.44 -7.26 13.60
N PHE A 118 3.72 -6.34 12.97
CA PHE A 118 2.83 -5.40 13.65
C PHE A 118 1.61 -6.12 14.26
N GLU A 119 1.08 -7.15 13.59
CA GLU A 119 -0.02 -7.97 14.10
C GLU A 119 0.49 -9.12 15.00
N THR A 120 1.57 -9.77 14.56
CA THR A 120 2.12 -10.97 15.20
C THR A 120 3.45 -10.62 15.86
N LYS A 121 3.36 -10.11 17.08
CA LYS A 121 4.52 -9.63 17.86
C LYS A 121 5.56 -10.73 18.14
N GLU A 122 5.16 -11.99 18.11
CA GLU A 122 6.04 -13.16 18.26
C GLU A 122 7.20 -13.15 17.27
N TYR A 123 7.05 -12.52 16.11
CA TYR A 123 8.13 -12.35 15.13
C TYR A 123 9.22 -11.37 15.59
N ASN A 124 8.98 -10.62 16.67
CA ASN A 124 9.94 -9.68 17.22
C ASN A 124 10.71 -10.23 18.42
N LYS A 125 10.45 -11.46 18.88
CA LYS A 125 11.04 -12.02 20.11
C LYS A 125 12.57 -11.96 20.14
N ASP A 126 13.22 -12.20 19.01
CA ASP A 126 14.68 -12.19 18.90
C ASP A 126 15.28 -10.78 19.10
N PHE A 127 14.42 -9.74 19.05
CA PHE A 127 14.81 -8.33 19.13
C PHE A 127 14.34 -7.63 20.41
N GLU A 128 13.50 -8.26 21.25
CA GLU A 128 12.85 -7.61 22.41
C GLU A 128 13.85 -7.08 23.45
N ASN A 129 15.03 -7.72 23.58
CA ASN A 129 16.04 -7.37 24.56
C ASN A 129 17.29 -6.68 23.97
N ILE A 130 17.20 -6.24 22.70
CA ILE A 130 18.33 -5.57 22.04
C ILE A 130 18.19 -4.06 22.21
N ASP A 131 19.17 -3.45 22.88
CA ASP A 131 19.31 -1.99 22.86
C ASP A 131 19.90 -1.52 21.54
N PHE A 132 19.03 -1.25 20.56
CA PHE A 132 19.43 -0.83 19.22
C PHE A 132 20.16 0.52 19.16
N ILE A 133 20.15 1.28 20.24
CA ILE A 133 20.84 2.58 20.31
C ILE A 133 22.29 2.38 20.71
N ASN A 134 22.53 1.55 21.75
CA ASN A 134 23.84 1.40 22.38
C ASN A 134 24.60 0.15 21.95
N VAL A 135 23.99 -0.73 21.13
CA VAL A 135 24.68 -1.94 20.65
C VAL A 135 25.85 -1.57 19.73
N GLU A 136 27.00 -2.18 19.96
CA GLU A 136 28.15 -2.06 19.06
C GLU A 136 27.79 -2.60 17.67
N ARG A 137 28.08 -1.81 16.64
CA ARG A 137 27.80 -2.15 15.24
C ARG A 137 29.10 -2.24 14.44
N PRO A 138 29.77 -3.40 14.44
CA PRO A 138 31.07 -3.58 13.75
C PRO A 138 30.92 -3.49 12.22
N ILE A 139 29.70 -3.66 11.70
CA ILE A 139 29.42 -3.54 10.27
C ILE A 139 28.82 -2.15 9.99
N LEU A 140 29.52 -1.35 9.19
CA LEU A 140 29.09 0.02 8.85
C LEU A 140 27.75 0.03 8.11
N TYR A 141 27.58 -0.89 7.16
CA TYR A 141 26.32 -1.13 6.46
C TYR A 141 26.23 -2.57 5.97
N SER A 142 25.00 -3.06 5.81
CA SER A 142 24.73 -4.34 5.17
C SER A 142 23.56 -4.19 4.21
N PHE A 143 23.56 -4.97 3.12
CA PHE A 143 22.47 -5.03 2.19
C PHE A 143 22.14 -6.48 1.84
N ILE A 144 20.88 -6.86 2.09
CA ILE A 144 20.31 -8.14 1.67
C ILE A 144 19.10 -7.83 0.78
N GLY A 145 19.17 -8.14 -0.51
CA GLY A 145 18.08 -7.87 -1.44
C GLY A 145 18.41 -8.21 -2.87
N GLY A 146 17.38 -8.34 -3.69
CA GLY A 146 17.53 -8.57 -5.12
C GLY A 146 17.78 -7.27 -5.90
N TYR A 147 18.43 -7.40 -7.03
CA TYR A 147 18.53 -6.36 -8.04
C TYR A 147 17.92 -6.87 -9.36
N GLN A 148 16.95 -6.10 -9.89
CA GLN A 148 16.36 -6.35 -11.21
C GLN A 148 16.47 -5.06 -12.03
N PRO A 149 17.21 -5.06 -13.16
CA PRO A 149 17.57 -3.83 -13.87
C PRO A 149 16.40 -2.99 -14.39
N ARG A 150 15.20 -3.57 -14.50
CA ARG A 150 14.05 -2.93 -15.17
C ARG A 150 12.91 -2.51 -14.27
N ASP A 151 12.88 -2.97 -13.01
CA ASP A 151 11.67 -2.90 -12.17
C ASP A 151 11.81 -2.01 -10.94
N TYR A 152 12.98 -1.41 -10.70
CA TYR A 152 13.21 -0.53 -9.56
C TYR A 152 13.13 0.94 -9.94
N MET A 153 12.52 1.74 -9.04
CA MET A 153 12.34 3.18 -9.22
C MET A 153 13.64 3.99 -9.13
N SER A 154 14.77 3.38 -8.73
CA SER A 154 16.07 4.05 -8.62
C SER A 154 17.22 3.09 -8.92
N ASN A 155 18.36 3.66 -9.31
CA ASN A 155 19.58 2.92 -9.56
C ASN A 155 20.42 2.65 -8.31
N ILE A 156 19.94 3.01 -7.12
CA ILE A 156 20.73 2.91 -5.89
C ILE A 156 21.22 1.48 -5.61
N ARG A 157 20.38 0.49 -5.89
CA ARG A 157 20.77 -0.92 -5.71
C ARG A 157 21.90 -1.32 -6.67
N LYS A 158 21.88 -0.82 -7.90
CA LYS A 158 22.98 -1.01 -8.86
C LYS A 158 24.27 -0.41 -8.31
N HIS A 159 24.23 0.82 -7.81
CA HIS A 159 25.41 1.45 -7.22
C HIS A 159 25.97 0.64 -6.04
N ILE A 160 25.10 0.08 -5.18
CA ILE A 160 25.53 -0.77 -4.07
C ILE A 160 26.23 -2.04 -4.59
N PHE A 161 25.66 -2.70 -5.60
CA PHE A 161 26.30 -3.89 -6.23
C PHE A 161 27.61 -3.58 -6.92
N ASP A 162 27.72 -2.42 -7.55
CA ASP A 162 28.94 -2.00 -8.27
C ASP A 162 30.08 -1.59 -7.29
N MET A 163 29.80 -1.43 -5.98
CA MET A 163 30.77 -1.08 -4.93
C MET A 163 31.42 -2.27 -4.24
N ILE A 164 30.93 -3.49 -4.45
CA ILE A 164 31.40 -4.75 -3.85
C ILE A 164 32.28 -5.47 -4.85
#